data_96dcb3796c4c19b547adede1994da712
#
_entry.id   96dcb3796c4c19b547adede1994da712
#
_cell.length_a   1.000
_cell.length_b   1.000
_cell.length_c   1.000
_cell.angle_alpha   90.00
_cell.angle_beta   90.00
_cell.angle_gamma   90.00
#
_symmetry.space_group_name_H-M   'P 1'
#
loop_
_entity.id
_entity.type
_entity.pdbx_description
1 polymer ?
#
loop_
_entity_poly.entity_id
_entity_poly.type
_entity_poly.pdbx_seq_one_letter_code
_entity_poly.pdbx_strand_id
1 'polypeptide(L)'
;MRALLPIRLIFILGIATLMTGCVSWLAPKVESEIVKLRPGQYSLDKSHTTVLFKIQHLELSTYVGRFNTFDASLDFDPLNPEAMNLEASIDIDSLDINDAGLKDDLMGRTWFHQKSYPQAKITTVNVEPLGDNKFTFTGNLDWRGVVKPISLVVIFHGGANNILTQKYTLGFSATGSFLRSDFGMDAYIPIVGDQINIEVFSEFQKK
;
A
#
# COMPACT_ATOMS: atom_id res chain seq x y z
N MET A 1 -14.21 -27.73 62.82
CA MET A 1 -14.71 -26.80 61.77
C MET A 1 -13.91 -27.06 60.49
N ARG A 2 -14.49 -27.75 59.51
CA ARG A 2 -13.87 -27.99 58.18
C ARG A 2 -14.33 -26.87 57.25
N ALA A 3 -13.38 -26.07 56.78
CA ALA A 3 -13.65 -25.02 55.81
C ALA A 3 -13.94 -25.66 54.45
N LEU A 4 -15.17 -25.51 53.97
CA LEU A 4 -15.55 -25.81 52.59
C LEU A 4 -15.05 -24.67 51.69
N LEU A 5 -13.93 -24.89 51.02
CA LEU A 5 -13.44 -23.98 49.98
C LEU A 5 -14.44 -24.04 48.83
N PRO A 6 -14.91 -22.92 48.27
CA PRO A 6 -16.05 -22.92 47.36
C PRO A 6 -15.64 -23.45 45.99
N ILE A 7 -16.17 -24.59 45.62
CA ILE A 7 -16.10 -25.23 44.29
C ILE A 7 -16.46 -24.25 43.15
N ARG A 8 -17.21 -23.20 43.47
CA ARG A 8 -17.58 -22.10 42.52
C ARG A 8 -16.37 -21.31 41.98
N LEU A 9 -15.28 -21.17 42.77
CA LEU A 9 -14.09 -20.39 42.31
C LEU A 9 -13.28 -21.19 41.29
N ILE A 10 -13.25 -22.51 41.39
CA ILE A 10 -12.54 -23.41 40.46
C ILE A 10 -13.27 -23.44 39.09
N PHE A 11 -14.61 -23.35 39.09
CA PHE A 11 -15.41 -23.34 37.86
C PHE A 11 -15.25 -22.04 37.09
N ILE A 12 -15.13 -20.89 37.76
CA ILE A 12 -14.92 -19.57 37.12
C ILE A 12 -13.52 -19.48 36.56
N LEU A 13 -12.51 -20.00 37.23
CA LEU A 13 -11.12 -20.02 36.73
C LEU A 13 -10.97 -20.95 35.53
N GLY A 14 -11.69 -22.06 35.46
CA GLY A 14 -11.68 -23.00 34.35
C GLY A 14 -12.35 -22.46 33.07
N ILE A 15 -13.36 -21.57 33.21
CA ILE A 15 -14.04 -20.97 32.08
C ILE A 15 -13.18 -19.81 31.50
N ALA A 16 -12.46 -19.06 32.34
CA ALA A 16 -11.59 -17.97 31.89
C ALA A 16 -10.39 -18.47 31.05
N THR A 17 -9.87 -19.67 31.31
CA THR A 17 -8.76 -20.25 30.53
C THR A 17 -9.20 -20.86 29.20
N LEU A 18 -10.48 -21.15 28.99
CA LEU A 18 -11.00 -21.65 27.71
C LEU A 18 -11.25 -20.55 26.65
N MET A 19 -11.28 -19.29 27.05
CA MET A 19 -11.54 -18.18 26.14
C MET A 19 -10.28 -17.66 25.39
N THR A 20 -9.09 -18.00 25.83
CA THR A 20 -7.84 -17.50 25.23
C THR A 20 -7.33 -18.34 24.04
N GLY A 21 -7.92 -19.50 23.77
CA GLY A 21 -7.47 -20.42 22.72
C GLY A 21 -8.19 -20.34 21.37
N CYS A 22 -9.30 -19.59 21.26
CA CYS A 22 -10.20 -19.71 20.10
C CYS A 22 -9.92 -18.75 18.93
N VAL A 23 -9.03 -17.78 19.05
CA VAL A 23 -8.81 -16.76 18.01
C VAL A 23 -7.85 -17.23 16.92
N SER A 24 -6.88 -18.08 17.24
CA SER A 24 -5.90 -18.58 16.25
C SER A 24 -6.52 -19.50 15.18
N TRP A 25 -7.66 -20.12 15.46
CA TRP A 25 -8.38 -20.98 14.51
C TRP A 25 -9.11 -20.17 13.42
N LEU A 26 -9.40 -18.90 13.66
CA LEU A 26 -10.05 -17.99 12.71
C LEU A 26 -9.04 -17.26 11.82
N ALA A 27 -7.74 -17.31 12.11
CA ALA A 27 -6.74 -16.69 11.27
C ALA A 27 -6.68 -17.38 9.89
N PRO A 28 -6.75 -16.64 8.78
CA PRO A 28 -6.66 -17.24 7.45
C PRO A 28 -5.28 -17.87 7.27
N LYS A 29 -5.24 -19.05 6.63
CA LYS A 29 -3.99 -19.66 6.23
C LYS A 29 -3.46 -18.92 4.99
N VAL A 30 -2.41 -18.14 5.18
CA VAL A 30 -1.75 -17.40 4.10
C VAL A 30 -0.87 -18.35 3.30
N GLU A 31 -1.07 -18.39 1.98
CA GLU A 31 -0.20 -19.07 1.03
C GLU A 31 0.84 -18.08 0.50
N SER A 32 2.12 -18.36 0.71
CA SER A 32 3.22 -17.52 0.28
C SER A 32 3.95 -18.03 -0.98
N GLU A 33 3.68 -19.27 -1.40
CA GLU A 33 4.23 -19.80 -2.64
C GLU A 33 3.44 -19.25 -3.83
N ILE A 34 4.06 -18.38 -4.62
CA ILE A 34 3.41 -17.69 -5.75
C ILE A 34 2.70 -18.65 -6.71
N VAL A 35 3.33 -19.77 -7.06
CA VAL A 35 2.78 -20.75 -8.01
C VAL A 35 1.48 -21.42 -7.56
N LYS A 36 1.13 -21.33 -6.29
CA LYS A 36 -0.11 -21.88 -5.71
C LYS A 36 -1.25 -20.87 -5.65
N LEU A 37 -1.00 -19.63 -6.04
CA LEU A 37 -1.99 -18.57 -5.95
C LEU A 37 -2.99 -18.64 -7.11
N ARG A 38 -4.09 -17.94 -6.95
CA ARG A 38 -5.15 -17.95 -7.96
C ARG A 38 -4.89 -16.89 -9.03
N PRO A 39 -4.78 -17.27 -10.31
CA PRO A 39 -4.64 -16.30 -11.40
C PRO A 39 -5.94 -15.51 -11.62
N GLY A 40 -5.82 -14.41 -12.35
CA GLY A 40 -6.93 -13.61 -12.88
C GLY A 40 -6.90 -12.15 -12.46
N GLN A 41 -8.03 -11.50 -12.62
CA GLN A 41 -8.17 -10.07 -12.36
C GLN A 41 -8.53 -9.79 -10.91
N TYR A 42 -7.87 -8.76 -10.37
CA TYR A 42 -8.04 -8.28 -9.00
C TYR A 42 -8.33 -6.79 -9.01
N SER A 43 -9.12 -6.35 -8.05
CA SER A 43 -9.34 -4.93 -7.75
C SER A 43 -8.77 -4.57 -6.40
N LEU A 44 -8.30 -3.34 -6.27
CA LEU A 44 -7.76 -2.83 -5.02
C LEU A 44 -8.81 -2.87 -3.89
N ASP A 45 -8.42 -3.36 -2.72
CA ASP A 45 -9.18 -3.13 -1.49
C ASP A 45 -8.75 -1.78 -0.88
N LYS A 46 -9.54 -0.75 -1.19
CA LYS A 46 -9.25 0.63 -0.76
C LYS A 46 -9.25 0.80 0.76
N SER A 47 -9.98 -0.06 1.47
CA SER A 47 -10.09 0.00 2.94
C SER A 47 -8.82 -0.51 3.63
N HIS A 48 -8.08 -1.40 2.98
CA HIS A 48 -6.85 -2.00 3.50
C HIS A 48 -5.61 -1.59 2.69
N THR A 49 -5.67 -0.41 2.06
CA THR A 49 -4.57 0.14 1.27
C THR A 49 -4.15 1.50 1.80
N THR A 50 -2.85 1.74 1.82
CA THR A 50 -2.25 3.02 2.22
C THR A 50 -1.18 3.43 1.22
N VAL A 51 -1.21 4.69 0.79
CA VAL A 51 -0.22 5.30 -0.11
C VAL A 51 0.42 6.47 0.62
N LEU A 52 1.70 6.34 0.94
CA LEU A 52 2.51 7.35 1.64
C LEU A 52 3.57 7.93 0.70
N PHE A 53 3.92 9.19 0.94
CA PHE A 53 5.14 9.78 0.42
C PHE A 53 5.94 10.45 1.54
N LYS A 54 7.25 10.53 1.32
CA LYS A 54 8.20 11.15 2.24
C LYS A 54 9.13 12.06 1.47
N ILE A 55 9.40 13.23 2.01
CA ILE A 55 10.31 14.22 1.45
C ILE A 55 11.18 14.83 2.54
N GLN A 56 12.45 15.10 2.24
CA GLN A 56 13.36 15.77 3.16
C GLN A 56 13.00 17.26 3.29
N HIS A 57 12.91 17.77 4.50
CA HIS A 57 12.63 19.17 4.81
C HIS A 57 13.80 19.78 5.58
N LEU A 58 14.47 20.79 4.97
CA LEU A 58 15.61 21.54 5.55
C LEU A 58 16.77 20.66 6.06
N GLU A 59 16.90 19.43 5.59
CA GLU A 59 17.82 18.42 6.15
C GLU A 59 17.62 18.13 7.66
N LEU A 60 16.60 18.72 8.27
CA LEU A 60 16.30 18.57 9.70
C LEU A 60 15.29 17.46 9.98
N SER A 61 14.37 17.21 9.05
CA SER A 61 13.30 16.23 9.26
C SER A 61 12.80 15.65 7.92
N THR A 62 12.08 14.54 8.03
CA THR A 62 11.33 13.97 6.93
C THR A 62 9.85 14.36 7.06
N TYR A 63 9.34 15.07 6.07
CA TYR A 63 7.91 15.35 5.97
C TYR A 63 7.19 14.17 5.36
N VAL A 64 6.08 13.73 5.97
CA VAL A 64 5.28 12.59 5.53
C VAL A 64 3.87 13.06 5.21
N GLY A 65 3.38 12.64 4.07
CA GLY A 65 1.98 12.83 3.68
C GLY A 65 1.42 11.56 3.06
N ARG A 66 0.12 11.54 2.82
CA ARG A 66 -0.56 10.43 2.17
C ARG A 66 -1.64 10.92 1.22
N PHE A 67 -2.09 10.01 0.35
CA PHE A 67 -3.29 10.20 -0.45
C PHE A 67 -4.38 9.25 0.03
N ASN A 68 -5.60 9.75 0.17
CA ASN A 68 -6.73 9.00 0.72
C ASN A 68 -7.67 8.45 -0.37
N THR A 69 -7.56 8.95 -1.61
CA THR A 69 -8.36 8.48 -2.74
C THR A 69 -7.46 7.97 -3.85
N PHE A 70 -7.56 6.68 -4.11
CA PHE A 70 -6.77 5.97 -5.12
C PHE A 70 -7.56 4.77 -5.63
N ASP A 71 -7.17 4.25 -6.78
CA ASP A 71 -7.70 3.00 -7.34
C ASP A 71 -6.61 2.23 -8.06
N ALA A 72 -6.78 0.90 -8.15
CA ALA A 72 -5.90 0.07 -8.95
C ALA A 72 -6.58 -1.23 -9.39
N SER A 73 -6.13 -1.74 -10.55
CA SER A 73 -6.43 -3.07 -11.04
C SER A 73 -5.15 -3.84 -11.30
N LEU A 74 -5.16 -5.12 -10.99
CA LEU A 74 -4.04 -6.03 -11.18
C LEU A 74 -4.52 -7.23 -11.99
N ASP A 75 -3.84 -7.52 -13.10
CA ASP A 75 -3.94 -8.80 -13.78
C ASP A 75 -2.77 -9.67 -13.32
N PHE A 76 -3.09 -10.79 -12.67
CA PHE A 76 -2.12 -11.61 -11.96
C PHE A 76 -2.07 -13.02 -12.52
N ASP A 77 -0.88 -13.44 -12.96
CA ASP A 77 -0.59 -14.81 -13.36
C ASP A 77 0.54 -15.39 -12.49
N PRO A 78 0.26 -16.32 -11.58
CA PRO A 78 1.26 -16.88 -10.68
C PRO A 78 2.28 -17.77 -11.40
N LEU A 79 1.97 -18.27 -12.60
CA LEU A 79 2.88 -19.07 -13.41
C LEU A 79 3.80 -18.21 -14.29
N ASN A 80 3.40 -16.95 -14.50
CA ASN A 80 4.14 -15.99 -15.30
C ASN A 80 4.11 -14.60 -14.62
N PRO A 81 4.81 -14.43 -13.47
CA PRO A 81 4.78 -13.18 -12.71
C PRO A 81 5.26 -11.97 -13.50
N GLU A 82 6.14 -12.18 -14.49
CA GLU A 82 6.67 -11.11 -15.34
C GLU A 82 5.60 -10.51 -16.27
N ALA A 83 4.51 -11.24 -16.52
CA ALA A 83 3.36 -10.78 -17.32
C ALA A 83 2.31 -10.03 -16.47
N MET A 84 2.56 -9.82 -15.18
CA MET A 84 1.66 -9.05 -14.34
C MET A 84 1.46 -7.64 -14.89
N ASN A 85 0.21 -7.18 -14.92
CA ASN A 85 -0.13 -5.83 -15.33
C ASN A 85 -0.88 -5.10 -14.22
N LEU A 86 -0.32 -3.98 -13.78
CA LEU A 86 -0.91 -3.08 -12.79
C LEU A 86 -1.21 -1.74 -13.45
N GLU A 87 -2.43 -1.27 -13.26
CA GLU A 87 -2.82 0.11 -13.53
C GLU A 87 -3.31 0.73 -12.23
N ALA A 88 -2.73 1.87 -11.83
CA ALA A 88 -3.15 2.57 -10.62
C ALA A 88 -3.29 4.07 -10.85
N SER A 89 -4.16 4.70 -10.08
CA SER A 89 -4.38 6.15 -10.09
C SER A 89 -4.55 6.68 -8.68
N ILE A 90 -4.12 7.94 -8.48
CA ILE A 90 -4.24 8.68 -7.22
C ILE A 90 -4.92 10.01 -7.53
N ASP A 91 -5.97 10.37 -6.78
CA ASP A 91 -6.58 11.69 -6.85
C ASP A 91 -5.75 12.68 -6.02
N ILE A 92 -5.24 13.72 -6.67
CA ILE A 92 -4.29 14.68 -6.06
C ILE A 92 -4.92 15.49 -4.93
N ASP A 93 -6.20 15.85 -5.03
CA ASP A 93 -6.90 16.62 -4.00
C ASP A 93 -7.16 15.81 -2.71
N SER A 94 -7.00 14.49 -2.79
CA SER A 94 -7.08 13.61 -1.63
C SER A 94 -5.85 13.64 -0.72
N LEU A 95 -4.89 14.53 -1.02
CA LEU A 95 -3.73 14.78 -0.18
C LEU A 95 -4.15 15.04 1.27
N ASP A 96 -3.54 14.28 2.17
CA ASP A 96 -3.72 14.38 3.61
C ASP A 96 -2.37 14.63 4.27
N ILE A 97 -2.23 15.81 4.85
CA ILE A 97 -1.06 16.31 5.57
C ILE A 97 -1.54 17.13 6.76
N ASN A 98 -0.66 17.36 7.74
CA ASN A 98 -1.02 17.99 9.02
C ASN A 98 -1.32 19.51 8.92
N ASP A 99 -1.05 20.15 7.77
CA ASP A 99 -1.17 21.59 7.58
C ASP A 99 -2.10 21.90 6.40
N ALA A 100 -3.27 22.47 6.71
CA ALA A 100 -4.27 22.80 5.70
C ALA A 100 -3.81 23.96 4.80
N GLY A 101 -3.07 24.95 5.32
CA GLY A 101 -2.53 26.05 4.53
C GLY A 101 -1.49 25.56 3.53
N LEU A 102 -0.59 24.68 3.96
CA LEU A 102 0.37 24.04 3.09
C LEU A 102 -0.32 23.17 2.02
N LYS A 103 -1.41 22.49 2.39
CA LYS A 103 -2.18 21.71 1.40
C LYS A 103 -2.68 22.62 0.26
N ASP A 104 -3.26 23.77 0.58
CA ASP A 104 -3.74 24.71 -0.43
C ASP A 104 -2.62 25.19 -1.35
N ASP A 105 -1.44 25.50 -0.81
CA ASP A 105 -0.25 25.86 -1.57
C ASP A 105 0.19 24.74 -2.50
N LEU A 106 0.23 23.50 -2.01
CA LEU A 106 0.61 22.32 -2.78
C LEU A 106 -0.36 22.01 -3.93
N MET A 107 -1.63 22.39 -3.83
CA MET A 107 -2.59 22.26 -4.94
C MET A 107 -2.33 23.29 -6.06
N GLY A 108 -1.53 24.30 -5.79
CA GLY A 108 -1.19 25.40 -6.71
C GLY A 108 -0.33 24.99 -7.90
N ARG A 109 -0.18 25.94 -8.85
CA ARG A 109 0.53 25.74 -10.13
C ARG A 109 2.03 25.41 -9.96
N THR A 110 2.64 25.95 -8.92
CA THR A 110 4.07 25.73 -8.61
C THR A 110 4.35 24.28 -8.18
N TRP A 111 3.34 23.62 -7.58
CA TRP A 111 3.43 22.27 -7.05
C TRP A 111 2.62 21.29 -7.90
N PHE A 112 1.55 20.75 -7.38
CA PHE A 112 0.79 19.67 -8.04
C PHE A 112 -0.03 20.16 -9.24
N HIS A 113 -0.36 21.45 -9.29
CA HIS A 113 -1.22 22.03 -10.31
C HIS A 113 -2.51 21.23 -10.52
N GLN A 114 -3.15 20.90 -9.39
CA GLN A 114 -4.26 19.94 -9.27
C GLN A 114 -5.42 20.25 -10.23
N LYS A 115 -5.75 21.52 -10.45
CA LYS A 115 -6.85 21.91 -11.37
C LYS A 115 -6.63 21.45 -12.81
N SER A 116 -5.38 21.38 -13.27
CA SER A 116 -5.03 20.93 -14.61
C SER A 116 -4.68 19.44 -14.64
N TYR A 117 -4.17 18.92 -13.54
CA TYR A 117 -3.70 17.55 -13.41
C TYR A 117 -4.31 16.92 -12.14
N PRO A 118 -5.62 16.57 -12.17
CA PRO A 118 -6.31 16.10 -10.97
C PRO A 118 -5.86 14.73 -10.48
N GLN A 119 -5.17 13.96 -11.34
CA GLN A 119 -4.72 12.61 -11.03
C GLN A 119 -3.26 12.40 -11.41
N ALA A 120 -2.57 11.56 -10.65
CA ALA A 120 -1.36 10.87 -11.06
C ALA A 120 -1.71 9.41 -11.40
N LYS A 121 -1.08 8.85 -12.44
CA LYS A 121 -1.33 7.47 -12.91
C LYS A 121 -0.04 6.72 -13.12
N ILE A 122 -0.06 5.43 -12.83
CA ILE A 122 1.05 4.54 -13.13
C ILE A 122 0.55 3.31 -13.88
N THR A 123 1.28 2.92 -14.93
CA THR A 123 1.01 1.72 -15.72
C THR A 123 2.27 0.87 -15.82
N THR A 124 2.12 -0.44 -15.74
CA THR A 124 3.23 -1.39 -15.84
C THR A 124 3.98 -1.25 -17.16
N VAL A 125 5.30 -1.28 -17.07
CA VAL A 125 6.22 -1.43 -18.22
C VAL A 125 6.92 -2.78 -18.13
N ASN A 126 7.40 -3.15 -16.94
CA ASN A 126 8.15 -4.38 -16.73
C ASN A 126 8.06 -4.83 -15.26
N VAL A 127 8.11 -6.14 -15.05
CA VAL A 127 8.18 -6.76 -13.73
C VAL A 127 9.29 -7.80 -13.75
N GLU A 128 10.31 -7.66 -12.90
CA GLU A 128 11.45 -8.55 -12.83
C GLU A 128 11.53 -9.20 -11.44
N PRO A 129 11.62 -10.53 -11.36
CA PRO A 129 11.79 -11.21 -10.07
C PRO A 129 13.17 -10.93 -9.47
N LEU A 130 13.21 -10.63 -8.17
CA LEU A 130 14.43 -10.48 -7.37
C LEU A 130 14.69 -11.70 -6.46
N GLY A 131 13.80 -12.69 -6.46
CA GLY A 131 13.80 -13.80 -5.50
C GLY A 131 13.09 -13.46 -4.20
N ASP A 132 12.84 -14.47 -3.36
CA ASP A 132 12.21 -14.30 -2.04
C ASP A 132 10.90 -13.50 -2.05
N ASN A 133 10.02 -13.74 -3.03
CA ASN A 133 8.76 -13.01 -3.23
C ASN A 133 8.94 -11.49 -3.44
N LYS A 134 10.11 -11.07 -3.93
CA LYS A 134 10.40 -9.68 -4.27
C LYS A 134 10.50 -9.49 -5.78
N PHE A 135 10.08 -8.34 -6.23
CA PHE A 135 10.09 -7.96 -7.64
C PHE A 135 10.57 -6.51 -7.79
N THR A 136 11.27 -6.23 -8.88
CA THR A 136 11.38 -4.87 -9.41
C THR A 136 10.18 -4.63 -10.32
N PHE A 137 9.34 -3.70 -9.96
CA PHE A 137 8.27 -3.19 -10.80
C PHE A 137 8.72 -1.88 -11.43
N THR A 138 8.75 -1.81 -12.74
CA THR A 138 8.96 -0.57 -13.49
C THR A 138 7.64 -0.15 -14.13
N GLY A 139 7.22 1.06 -13.85
CA GLY A 139 5.98 1.63 -14.39
C GLY A 139 6.19 3.04 -14.93
N ASN A 140 5.42 3.42 -15.95
CA ASN A 140 5.34 4.80 -16.42
C ASN A 140 4.43 5.58 -15.48
N LEU A 141 5.01 6.51 -14.71
CA LEU A 141 4.27 7.49 -13.92
C LEU A 141 3.93 8.68 -14.80
N ASP A 142 2.63 8.91 -15.02
CA ASP A 142 2.09 10.13 -15.62
C ASP A 142 1.67 11.08 -14.50
N TRP A 143 2.42 12.14 -14.35
CA TRP A 143 2.12 13.18 -13.39
C TRP A 143 2.41 14.57 -13.97
N ARG A 144 1.49 15.51 -13.75
CA ARG A 144 1.55 16.88 -14.28
C ARG A 144 1.75 16.94 -15.80
N GLY A 145 1.23 15.95 -16.55
CA GLY A 145 1.40 15.85 -18.00
C GLY A 145 2.80 15.42 -18.46
N VAL A 146 3.64 14.97 -17.53
CA VAL A 146 4.95 14.39 -17.82
C VAL A 146 4.90 12.90 -17.53
N VAL A 147 5.35 12.08 -18.47
CA VAL A 147 5.43 10.62 -18.31
C VAL A 147 6.88 10.22 -18.14
N LYS A 148 7.22 9.58 -17.03
CA LYS A 148 8.56 9.09 -16.73
C LYS A 148 8.51 7.67 -16.15
N PRO A 149 9.46 6.80 -16.49
CA PRO A 149 9.58 5.52 -15.82
C PRO A 149 10.08 5.72 -14.39
N ILE A 150 9.43 5.01 -13.45
CA ILE A 150 9.89 4.86 -12.08
C ILE A 150 9.99 3.38 -11.73
N SER A 151 10.89 3.05 -10.80
CA SER A 151 11.06 1.67 -10.33
C SER A 151 10.72 1.57 -8.86
N LEU A 152 9.95 0.53 -8.52
CA LEU A 152 9.57 0.18 -7.16
C LEU A 152 10.06 -1.23 -6.84
N VAL A 153 10.55 -1.44 -5.63
CA VAL A 153 10.74 -2.77 -5.07
C VAL A 153 9.43 -3.21 -4.45
N VAL A 154 8.84 -4.27 -4.98
CA VAL A 154 7.57 -4.82 -4.52
C VAL A 154 7.85 -6.11 -3.76
N ILE A 155 7.24 -6.25 -2.58
CA ILE A 155 7.24 -7.48 -1.78
C ILE A 155 5.84 -8.06 -1.81
N PHE A 156 5.74 -9.31 -2.22
CA PHE A 156 4.51 -10.07 -2.13
C PHE A 156 4.45 -10.78 -0.76
N HIS A 157 3.37 -10.56 -0.02
CA HIS A 157 3.18 -11.11 1.33
C HIS A 157 2.39 -12.41 1.36
N GLY A 158 1.69 -12.73 0.28
CA GLY A 158 0.93 -13.94 0.16
C GLY A 158 -0.52 -13.71 -0.28
N GLY A 159 -1.25 -14.83 -0.38
CA GLY A 159 -2.67 -14.82 -0.72
C GLY A 159 -3.48 -15.72 0.22
N ALA A 160 -4.70 -15.29 0.54
CA ALA A 160 -5.62 -16.03 1.40
C ALA A 160 -7.08 -15.76 1.05
N ASN A 161 -7.98 -16.67 1.46
CA ASN A 161 -9.40 -16.33 1.50
C ASN A 161 -9.66 -15.45 2.73
N ASN A 162 -10.05 -14.22 2.51
CA ASN A 162 -10.46 -13.32 3.59
C ASN A 162 -11.84 -13.77 4.12
N ILE A 163 -11.90 -14.18 5.38
CA ILE A 163 -13.12 -14.74 6.00
C ILE A 163 -14.23 -13.69 6.17
N LEU A 164 -13.87 -12.40 6.23
CA LEU A 164 -14.83 -11.31 6.41
C LEU A 164 -15.47 -10.91 5.08
N THR A 165 -14.65 -10.77 4.03
CA THR A 165 -15.13 -10.37 2.70
C THR A 165 -15.51 -11.56 1.83
N GLN A 166 -15.12 -12.78 2.21
CA GLN A 166 -15.25 -14.03 1.45
C GLN A 166 -14.55 -14.00 0.08
N LYS A 167 -13.66 -13.05 -0.13
CA LYS A 167 -12.89 -12.91 -1.35
C LYS A 167 -11.47 -13.43 -1.16
N TYR A 168 -10.90 -13.98 -2.22
CA TYR A 168 -9.48 -14.30 -2.24
C TYR A 168 -8.68 -13.01 -2.38
N THR A 169 -7.76 -12.77 -1.47
CA THR A 169 -7.03 -11.51 -1.32
C THR A 169 -5.53 -11.75 -1.43
N LEU A 170 -4.83 -10.90 -2.16
CA LEU A 170 -3.38 -10.84 -2.28
C LEU A 170 -2.86 -9.62 -1.53
N GLY A 171 -1.75 -9.76 -0.80
CA GLY A 171 -1.11 -8.67 -0.06
C GLY A 171 0.24 -8.28 -0.64
N PHE A 172 0.49 -6.96 -0.76
CA PHE A 172 1.73 -6.40 -1.27
C PHE A 172 2.21 -5.21 -0.45
N SER A 173 3.51 -4.98 -0.44
CA SER A 173 4.08 -3.68 -0.13
C SER A 173 5.05 -3.27 -1.23
N ALA A 174 5.15 -1.97 -1.49
CA ALA A 174 6.04 -1.41 -2.49
C ALA A 174 6.78 -0.19 -1.94
N THR A 175 8.05 -0.07 -2.28
CA THR A 175 8.88 1.09 -1.93
C THR A 175 9.68 1.53 -3.15
N GLY A 176 9.88 2.83 -3.29
CA GLY A 176 10.69 3.39 -4.35
C GLY A 176 10.86 4.89 -4.22
N SER A 177 11.52 5.49 -5.19
CA SER A 177 11.72 6.94 -5.20
C SER A 177 11.80 7.48 -6.62
N PHE A 178 11.52 8.78 -6.76
CA PHE A 178 11.71 9.54 -7.97
C PHE A 178 12.05 11.00 -7.64
N LEU A 179 12.54 11.76 -8.62
CA LEU A 179 12.79 13.18 -8.45
C LEU A 179 11.55 13.99 -8.86
N ARG A 180 11.08 14.85 -7.96
CA ARG A 180 9.93 15.71 -8.27
C ARG A 180 10.23 16.74 -9.35
N SER A 181 11.50 17.15 -9.49
CA SER A 181 11.96 18.02 -10.57
C SER A 181 11.77 17.40 -11.95
N ASP A 182 11.84 16.07 -12.09
CA ASP A 182 11.52 15.34 -13.32
C ASP A 182 10.10 15.60 -13.83
N PHE A 183 9.20 16.01 -12.94
CA PHE A 183 7.80 16.37 -13.23
C PHE A 183 7.54 17.88 -13.17
N GLY A 184 8.61 18.69 -13.21
CA GLY A 184 8.53 20.15 -13.19
C GLY A 184 8.12 20.75 -11.84
N MET A 185 8.39 20.07 -10.73
CA MET A 185 8.20 20.57 -9.36
C MET A 185 9.56 20.86 -8.73
N ASP A 186 10.21 21.93 -9.15
CA ASP A 186 11.57 22.31 -8.79
C ASP A 186 11.65 23.41 -7.71
N ALA A 187 10.51 23.97 -7.30
CA ALA A 187 10.46 25.04 -6.30
C ALA A 187 11.12 24.61 -4.98
N TYR A 188 11.92 25.54 -4.43
CA TYR A 188 12.60 25.40 -3.14
C TYR A 188 13.63 24.27 -3.04
N ILE A 189 14.10 23.69 -4.15
CA ILE A 189 15.26 22.78 -4.13
C ILE A 189 16.53 23.61 -3.86
N PRO A 190 17.43 23.18 -2.93
CA PRO A 190 17.41 21.93 -2.14
C PRO A 190 16.77 22.07 -0.76
N ILE A 191 16.22 23.21 -0.40
CA ILE A 191 15.64 23.47 0.94
C ILE A 191 14.54 22.45 1.25
N VAL A 192 13.67 22.20 0.28
CA VAL A 192 12.78 21.03 0.25
C VAL A 192 13.38 20.04 -0.72
N GLY A 193 13.62 18.83 -0.27
CA GLY A 193 14.31 17.79 -1.04
C GLY A 193 13.70 17.57 -2.44
N ASP A 194 14.51 17.16 -3.37
CA ASP A 194 14.04 16.81 -4.72
C ASP A 194 13.48 15.39 -4.78
N GLN A 195 14.10 14.48 -4.02
CA GLN A 195 13.69 13.07 -4.00
C GLN A 195 12.42 12.87 -3.18
N ILE A 196 11.41 12.30 -3.83
CA ILE A 196 10.21 11.77 -3.20
C ILE A 196 10.41 10.27 -2.99
N ASN A 197 10.24 9.79 -1.75
CA ASN A 197 10.19 8.37 -1.43
C ASN A 197 8.73 7.95 -1.28
N ILE A 198 8.36 6.84 -1.89
CA ILE A 198 7.00 6.28 -1.87
C ILE A 198 6.99 5.01 -1.05
N GLU A 199 5.94 4.81 -0.26
CA GLU A 199 5.61 3.55 0.39
C GLU A 199 4.13 3.24 0.15
N VAL A 200 3.87 2.03 -0.33
CA VAL A 200 2.51 1.54 -0.57
C VAL A 200 2.34 0.22 0.17
N PHE A 201 1.23 0.08 0.89
CA PHE A 201 0.78 -1.16 1.50
C PHE A 201 -0.61 -1.43 0.93
N SER A 202 -0.81 -2.57 0.30
CA SER A 202 -2.03 -2.80 -0.47
C SER A 202 -2.53 -4.23 -0.39
N GLU A 203 -3.85 -4.36 -0.40
CA GLU A 203 -4.55 -5.61 -0.61
C GLU A 203 -5.34 -5.56 -1.91
N PHE A 204 -5.33 -6.67 -2.65
CA PHE A 204 -6.09 -6.82 -3.89
C PHE A 204 -7.04 -7.99 -3.78
N GLN A 205 -8.32 -7.75 -4.04
CA GLN A 205 -9.38 -8.76 -3.98
C GLN A 205 -9.70 -9.29 -5.38
N LYS A 206 -9.78 -10.61 -5.49
CA LYS A 206 -10.17 -11.27 -6.75
C LYS A 206 -11.57 -10.83 -7.17
N LYS A 207 -11.71 -10.48 -8.45
CA LYS A 207 -13.01 -10.19 -9.10
C LYS A 207 -13.81 -11.44 -9.32
#